data_fa33e67b114f5a29e1ae31dba34b5e43
#
_entry.id   fa33e67b114f5a29e1ae31dba34b5e43
#
_cell.length_a   1.000
_cell.length_b   1.000
_cell.length_c   1.000
_cell.angle_alpha   90.00
_cell.angle_beta   90.00
_cell.angle_gamma   90.00
#
_symmetry.space_group_name_H-M   'P 1'
#
loop_
_entity.id
_entity.type
_entity.pdbx_description
1 polymer ?
#
loop_
_entity_poly.entity_id
_entity_poly.type
_entity_poly.pdbx_seq_one_letter_code
_entity_poly.pdbx_strand_id
1 'polypeptide(L)'
;EISECLVGSEMCIRDRDFRELSEIHNDGWGVAQLSDPAEAPHVRDGGAPTPETGTRIYKSTIAARHDSTFEALADEPSRGAIWHLRLASSNLPLIMENQHPFYANGLSFIHNGDISDANGRNIVTNRSYPVNHSVFLSTGGRSDSAIFFAVILEYIGFGFSLDEAVAQAVRELRQAYPKSSYNCMIQSEDQLIALCAAGREKTSPRIVEIYDEYGRGEQAADYRVMRYRELRDDNGDSAGVVVSSSGYEQEGWNVLENDQMIIASNRNGTYRLRSI
;
A
#
# COMPACT_ATOMS: atom_id res chain seq x y z
N GLU A 1 -7.57 -6.27 -0.89
CA GLU A 1 -6.18 -5.85 -1.09
C GLU A 1 -5.44 -5.90 0.25
N ILE A 2 -4.24 -6.43 0.25
CA ILE A 2 -3.36 -6.49 1.42
C ILE A 2 -2.10 -5.73 1.07
N SER A 3 -1.64 -4.94 2.02
CA SER A 3 -0.48 -4.08 1.87
C SER A 3 0.50 -4.31 3.00
N GLU A 4 1.75 -4.44 2.68
CA GLU A 4 2.85 -4.50 3.64
C GLU A 4 3.89 -3.44 3.31
N CYS A 5 4.48 -2.90 4.36
CA CYS A 5 5.51 -1.90 4.28
C CYS A 5 6.63 -2.26 5.24
N LEU A 6 7.85 -2.24 4.76
CA LEU A 6 9.04 -2.60 5.49
C LEU A 6 10.06 -1.46 5.43
N VAL A 7 10.61 -1.15 6.60
CA VAL A 7 11.78 -0.30 6.76
C VAL A 7 12.72 -1.06 7.68
N GLY A 8 13.84 -1.58 7.16
CA GLY A 8 14.81 -2.35 7.93
C GLY A 8 15.19 -3.70 7.30
N SER A 9 16.22 -4.37 7.82
CA SER A 9 16.93 -5.49 7.18
C SER A 9 16.48 -6.91 7.55
N GLU A 10 15.40 -7.13 8.31
CA GLU A 10 14.93 -8.48 8.72
C GLU A 10 13.67 -8.90 7.95
N MET A 11 13.83 -9.49 6.77
CA MET A 11 12.73 -9.80 5.86
C MET A 11 12.36 -11.29 5.66
N CYS A 12 13.27 -12.22 5.85
CA CYS A 12 13.18 -13.56 5.24
C CYS A 12 12.04 -14.51 5.70
N ILE A 13 11.44 -14.38 6.87
CA ILE A 13 10.40 -15.33 7.35
C ILE A 13 9.00 -14.86 6.98
N ARG A 14 8.76 -13.57 6.95
CA ARG A 14 7.43 -12.95 6.73
C ARG A 14 7.04 -12.84 5.28
N ASP A 15 8.01 -12.70 4.38
CA ASP A 15 7.76 -12.68 2.94
C ASP A 15 7.10 -13.96 2.45
N ARG A 16 7.42 -15.09 3.07
CA ARG A 16 6.77 -16.36 2.77
C ARG A 16 5.30 -16.34 3.14
N ASP A 17 4.96 -15.91 4.37
CA ASP A 17 3.57 -15.83 4.83
C ASP A 17 2.77 -14.82 4.03
N PHE A 18 3.37 -13.66 3.74
CA PHE A 18 2.76 -12.64 2.87
C PHE A 18 2.54 -13.17 1.45
N ARG A 19 3.52 -13.87 0.88
CA ARG A 19 3.40 -14.51 -0.43
C ARG A 19 2.30 -15.56 -0.47
N GLU A 20 2.13 -16.35 0.59
CA GLU A 20 1.08 -17.37 0.68
C GLU A 20 -0.32 -16.77 0.67
N LEU A 21 -0.52 -15.54 1.17
CA LEU A 21 -1.78 -14.82 1.03
C LEU A 21 -2.20 -14.59 -0.42
N SER A 22 -1.28 -14.67 -1.37
CA SER A 22 -1.62 -14.63 -2.80
C SER A 22 -2.39 -15.87 -3.28
N GLU A 23 -2.69 -16.83 -2.41
CA GLU A 23 -3.72 -17.83 -2.67
C GLU A 23 -5.10 -17.21 -2.79
N ILE A 24 -5.42 -16.26 -1.90
CA ILE A 24 -6.68 -15.52 -1.89
C ILE A 24 -6.55 -14.25 -2.77
N HIS A 25 -5.47 -13.50 -2.55
CA HIS A 25 -5.17 -12.25 -3.27
C HIS A 25 -4.42 -12.55 -4.56
N ASN A 26 -5.09 -13.21 -5.50
CA ASN A 26 -4.46 -13.83 -6.67
C ASN A 26 -4.53 -13.01 -7.97
N ASP A 27 -5.05 -11.78 -7.92
CA ASP A 27 -5.24 -10.91 -9.09
C ASP A 27 -4.00 -10.06 -9.45
N GLY A 28 -2.85 -10.48 -8.92
CA GLY A 28 -1.56 -9.85 -9.16
C GLY A 28 -0.92 -9.27 -7.90
N TRP A 29 0.27 -8.72 -8.09
CA TRP A 29 1.06 -8.12 -7.02
C TRP A 29 1.96 -7.01 -7.55
N GLY A 30 2.56 -6.27 -6.63
CA GLY A 30 3.62 -5.34 -6.99
C GLY A 30 4.33 -4.78 -5.78
N VAL A 31 5.49 -4.20 -6.06
CA VAL A 31 6.40 -3.65 -5.06
C VAL A 31 7.04 -2.35 -5.55
N ALA A 32 7.30 -1.44 -4.63
CA ALA A 32 8.22 -0.33 -4.81
C ALA A 32 9.28 -0.39 -3.72
N GLN A 33 10.54 -0.54 -4.12
CA GLN A 33 11.70 -0.66 -3.23
C GLN A 33 12.64 0.52 -3.42
N LEU A 34 13.20 1.00 -2.31
CA LEU A 34 14.28 1.99 -2.28
C LEU A 34 15.61 1.26 -2.22
N SER A 35 16.34 1.24 -3.33
CA SER A 35 17.70 0.72 -3.36
C SER A 35 18.67 1.67 -2.64
N ASP A 36 19.70 1.13 -2.02
CA ASP A 36 20.82 1.95 -1.58
C ASP A 36 21.56 2.48 -2.81
N PRO A 37 21.83 3.80 -2.91
CA PRO A 37 22.61 4.35 -4.01
C PRO A 37 24.00 3.72 -4.18
N ALA A 38 24.57 3.17 -3.10
CA ALA A 38 25.85 2.47 -3.12
C ALA A 38 25.76 1.02 -3.64
N GLU A 39 24.59 0.44 -3.64
CA GLU A 39 24.31 -0.96 -4.03
C GLU A 39 23.36 -1.05 -5.23
N ALA A 40 23.45 -0.11 -6.20
CA ALA A 40 22.60 -0.16 -7.40
C ALA A 40 22.71 -1.54 -8.07
N PRO A 41 21.70 -2.39 -8.03
CA PRO A 41 21.80 -3.74 -8.55
C PRO A 41 21.95 -3.72 -10.06
N HIS A 42 22.75 -4.63 -10.56
CA HIS A 42 22.81 -4.95 -11.98
C HIS A 42 21.40 -5.34 -12.45
N VAL A 43 20.82 -4.50 -13.29
CA VAL A 43 19.50 -4.66 -13.91
C VAL A 43 19.30 -6.07 -14.43
N ARG A 44 18.43 -6.86 -13.79
CA ARG A 44 17.80 -8.01 -14.42
C ARG A 44 16.45 -7.58 -14.94
N ASP A 45 16.13 -8.00 -16.14
CA ASP A 45 14.93 -7.60 -16.90
C ASP A 45 13.65 -7.53 -16.07
N GLY A 46 12.97 -6.38 -16.09
CA GLY A 46 11.61 -6.24 -15.59
C GLY A 46 11.21 -4.90 -14.99
N GLY A 47 12.12 -4.12 -14.47
CA GLY A 47 11.82 -2.80 -13.93
C GLY A 47 13.02 -1.88 -14.06
N ALA A 48 12.94 -0.90 -14.95
CA ALA A 48 13.97 0.13 -14.98
C ALA A 48 13.90 0.95 -13.67
N PRO A 49 15.03 1.18 -12.95
CA PRO A 49 15.04 2.18 -11.90
C PRO A 49 14.63 3.50 -12.53
N THR A 50 13.74 4.24 -11.88
CA THR A 50 13.48 5.60 -12.30
C THR A 50 14.75 6.39 -12.04
N PRO A 51 15.38 7.03 -13.05
CA PRO A 51 16.73 7.55 -12.96
C PRO A 51 16.93 8.63 -11.89
N GLU A 52 15.86 9.14 -11.29
CA GLU A 52 15.86 10.32 -10.44
C GLU A 52 15.78 10.02 -8.94
N THR A 53 15.34 8.84 -8.50
CA THR A 53 15.00 8.62 -7.09
C THR A 53 15.52 7.33 -6.46
N GLY A 54 16.21 6.47 -7.18
CA GLY A 54 16.62 5.15 -6.64
C GLY A 54 15.44 4.20 -6.32
N THR A 55 14.22 4.56 -6.70
CA THR A 55 13.04 3.71 -6.52
C THR A 55 12.91 2.72 -7.66
N ARG A 56 12.87 1.42 -7.34
CA ARG A 56 12.54 0.37 -8.29
C ARG A 56 11.11 -0.09 -8.10
N ILE A 57 10.36 -0.20 -9.22
CA ILE A 57 8.97 -0.63 -9.20
C ILE A 57 8.83 -1.88 -10.06
N TYR A 58 8.17 -2.88 -9.51
CA TYR A 58 7.74 -4.06 -10.23
C TYR A 58 6.26 -4.30 -10.00
N LYS A 59 5.54 -4.71 -11.06
CA LYS A 59 4.12 -5.06 -11.02
C LYS A 59 3.87 -6.28 -11.88
N SER A 60 2.95 -7.15 -11.44
CA SER A 60 2.56 -8.36 -12.16
C SER A 60 1.06 -8.59 -12.02
N THR A 61 0.43 -9.14 -13.05
CA THR A 61 -0.94 -9.65 -13.00
C THR A 61 -1.02 -11.13 -12.64
N ILE A 62 0.13 -11.76 -12.40
CA ILE A 62 0.25 -13.14 -11.92
C ILE A 62 0.25 -13.13 -10.39
N ALA A 63 -0.38 -14.12 -9.75
CA ALA A 63 -0.32 -14.24 -8.29
C ALA A 63 1.13 -14.41 -7.80
N ALA A 64 1.49 -13.76 -6.70
CA ALA A 64 2.88 -13.74 -6.18
C ALA A 64 3.44 -15.16 -5.95
N ARG A 65 2.62 -16.11 -5.50
CA ARG A 65 3.02 -17.53 -5.29
C ARG A 65 3.47 -18.25 -6.57
N HIS A 66 3.09 -17.73 -7.74
CA HIS A 66 3.42 -18.28 -9.06
C HIS A 66 4.46 -17.46 -9.81
N ASP A 67 4.98 -16.40 -9.20
CA ASP A 67 5.94 -15.48 -9.81
C ASP A 67 7.28 -15.56 -9.06
N SER A 68 8.30 -16.16 -9.68
CA SER A 68 9.64 -16.29 -9.09
C SER A 68 10.32 -14.94 -8.88
N THR A 69 9.84 -13.88 -9.55
CA THR A 69 10.37 -12.52 -9.35
C THR A 69 10.03 -12.01 -7.96
N PHE A 70 8.93 -12.48 -7.36
CA PHE A 70 8.58 -12.10 -5.99
C PHE A 70 9.70 -12.49 -5.01
N GLU A 71 10.15 -13.77 -5.03
CA GLU A 71 11.23 -14.25 -4.16
C GLU A 71 12.53 -13.50 -4.41
N ALA A 72 12.88 -13.31 -5.69
CA ALA A 72 14.10 -12.62 -6.05
C ALA A 72 14.14 -11.18 -5.55
N LEU A 73 12.99 -10.47 -5.54
CA LEU A 73 12.89 -9.11 -5.03
C LEU A 73 12.79 -9.06 -3.51
N ALA A 74 12.18 -10.06 -2.88
CA ALA A 74 12.07 -10.17 -1.44
C ALA A 74 13.44 -10.40 -0.77
N ASP A 75 14.33 -11.12 -1.44
CA ASP A 75 15.70 -11.38 -0.96
C ASP A 75 16.65 -10.17 -1.16
N GLU A 76 16.23 -9.14 -1.90
CA GLU A 76 17.07 -7.98 -2.12
C GLU A 76 17.00 -6.98 -0.97
N PRO A 77 18.14 -6.50 -0.44
CA PRO A 77 18.15 -5.49 0.61
C PRO A 77 17.53 -4.18 0.13
N SER A 78 16.74 -3.55 1.02
CA SER A 78 16.06 -2.30 0.72
C SER A 78 15.99 -1.42 1.97
N ARG A 79 16.19 -0.10 1.79
CA ARG A 79 16.01 0.89 2.88
C ARG A 79 14.54 1.08 3.25
N GLY A 80 13.63 0.76 2.33
CA GLY A 80 12.20 0.85 2.51
C GLY A 80 11.49 0.24 1.31
N ALA A 81 10.39 -0.44 1.56
CA ALA A 81 9.60 -1.08 0.51
C ALA A 81 8.12 -1.03 0.85
N ILE A 82 7.28 -0.89 -0.17
CA ILE A 82 5.84 -1.12 -0.08
C ILE A 82 5.45 -2.24 -1.03
N TRP A 83 4.78 -3.25 -0.48
CA TRP A 83 4.33 -4.45 -1.18
C TRP A 83 2.81 -4.49 -1.22
N HIS A 84 2.26 -5.05 -2.28
CA HIS A 84 0.82 -5.13 -2.46
C HIS A 84 0.41 -6.43 -3.14
N LEU A 85 -0.52 -7.16 -2.53
CA LEU A 85 -1.23 -8.29 -3.13
C LEU A 85 -2.64 -7.86 -3.49
N ARG A 86 -3.05 -8.10 -4.71
CA ARG A 86 -4.34 -7.64 -5.21
C ARG A 86 -5.42 -8.71 -5.08
N LEU A 87 -6.56 -8.30 -4.53
CA LEU A 87 -7.84 -8.98 -4.65
C LEU A 87 -8.83 -7.99 -5.29
N ALA A 88 -9.23 -8.22 -6.51
CA ALA A 88 -10.17 -7.35 -7.22
C ALA A 88 -11.60 -7.57 -6.70
N SER A 89 -11.97 -6.80 -5.68
CA SER A 89 -13.31 -6.82 -5.09
C SER A 89 -14.35 -6.00 -5.87
N SER A 90 -13.91 -5.12 -6.75
CA SER A 90 -14.73 -4.29 -7.63
C SER A 90 -14.57 -4.76 -9.08
N ASN A 91 -15.59 -4.52 -9.91
CA ASN A 91 -15.58 -4.87 -11.35
C ASN A 91 -14.56 -4.04 -12.16
N LEU A 92 -13.42 -3.69 -11.56
CA LEU A 92 -12.34 -2.99 -12.25
C LEU A 92 -11.52 -3.97 -13.08
N PRO A 93 -11.07 -3.57 -14.28
CA PRO A 93 -10.28 -4.44 -15.14
C PRO A 93 -8.98 -4.90 -14.47
N LEU A 94 -8.62 -6.18 -14.69
CA LEU A 94 -7.33 -6.76 -14.30
C LEU A 94 -6.28 -6.38 -15.35
N ILE A 95 -5.87 -5.11 -15.33
CA ILE A 95 -4.86 -4.54 -16.23
C ILE A 95 -3.68 -4.00 -15.42
N MET A 96 -2.53 -3.90 -16.07
CA MET A 96 -1.28 -3.45 -15.44
C MET A 96 -1.40 -2.03 -14.86
N GLU A 97 -2.16 -1.15 -15.51
CA GLU A 97 -2.40 0.21 -15.06
C GLU A 97 -3.17 0.29 -13.72
N ASN A 98 -3.89 -0.77 -13.37
CA ASN A 98 -4.62 -0.85 -12.09
C ASN A 98 -3.86 -1.67 -11.03
N GLN A 99 -2.69 -2.21 -11.34
CA GLN A 99 -1.84 -2.84 -10.34
C GLN A 99 -1.12 -1.78 -9.51
N HIS A 100 -1.08 -1.99 -8.21
CA HIS A 100 -0.26 -1.20 -7.28
C HIS A 100 1.20 -1.69 -7.28
N PRO A 101 2.15 -0.85 -6.85
CA PRO A 101 2.00 0.56 -6.50
C PRO A 101 1.82 1.47 -7.71
N PHE A 102 1.11 2.59 -7.53
CA PHE A 102 1.18 3.73 -8.45
C PHE A 102 2.44 4.53 -8.17
N TYR A 103 2.94 5.23 -9.19
CA TYR A 103 4.15 6.05 -9.04
C TYR A 103 4.01 7.37 -9.79
N ALA A 104 4.22 8.48 -9.09
CA ALA A 104 4.27 9.81 -9.67
C ALA A 104 5.08 10.75 -8.75
N ASN A 105 5.81 11.69 -9.33
CA ASN A 105 6.54 12.74 -8.61
C ASN A 105 7.46 12.23 -7.50
N GLY A 106 8.15 11.08 -7.71
CA GLY A 106 9.02 10.48 -6.70
C GLY A 106 8.30 9.76 -5.57
N LEU A 107 6.99 9.55 -5.67
CA LEU A 107 6.15 8.90 -4.67
C LEU A 107 5.58 7.59 -5.20
N SER A 108 5.67 6.54 -4.39
CA SER A 108 4.99 5.26 -4.60
C SER A 108 3.79 5.16 -3.68
N PHE A 109 2.66 4.67 -4.20
CA PHE A 109 1.38 4.66 -3.46
C PHE A 109 0.64 3.33 -3.63
N ILE A 110 0.14 2.80 -2.51
CA ILE A 110 -0.75 1.64 -2.46
C ILE A 110 -1.98 1.96 -1.60
N HIS A 111 -3.11 1.35 -1.92
CA HIS A 111 -4.38 1.58 -1.24
C HIS A 111 -5.09 0.24 -1.03
N ASN A 112 -5.56 0.00 0.19
CA ASN A 112 -6.42 -1.13 0.54
C ASN A 112 -7.83 -0.59 0.84
N GLY A 113 -8.66 -0.55 -0.19
CA GLY A 113 -10.02 -0.05 -0.05
C GLY A 113 -10.77 0.06 -1.37
N ASP A 114 -12.01 0.50 -1.24
CA ASP A 114 -12.90 0.85 -2.34
C ASP A 114 -13.55 2.20 -2.01
N ILE A 115 -13.52 3.13 -2.97
CA ILE A 115 -14.11 4.46 -2.80
C ILE A 115 -15.41 4.51 -3.56
N SER A 116 -16.51 4.30 -2.83
CA SER A 116 -17.86 4.24 -3.41
C SER A 116 -18.85 5.10 -2.64
N ASP A 117 -19.88 5.60 -3.36
CA ASP A 117 -20.97 6.35 -2.77
C ASP A 117 -21.94 5.45 -1.97
N ALA A 118 -22.96 6.05 -1.36
CA ALA A 118 -23.97 5.33 -0.57
C ALA A 118 -24.78 4.30 -1.38
N ASN A 119 -24.75 4.37 -2.71
CA ASN A 119 -25.39 3.42 -3.62
C ASN A 119 -24.41 2.36 -4.14
N GLY A 120 -23.18 2.31 -3.62
CA GLY A 120 -22.14 1.38 -4.06
C GLY A 120 -21.53 1.72 -5.43
N ARG A 121 -21.71 2.95 -5.94
CA ARG A 121 -21.09 3.36 -7.20
C ARG A 121 -19.69 3.89 -6.92
N ASN A 122 -18.69 3.25 -7.53
CA ASN A 122 -17.31 3.62 -7.40
C ASN A 122 -17.04 5.03 -7.95
N ILE A 123 -16.16 5.79 -7.30
CA ILE A 123 -15.76 7.17 -7.66
C ILE A 123 -15.30 7.29 -9.12
N VAL A 124 -14.67 6.25 -9.68
CA VAL A 124 -14.27 6.21 -11.10
C VAL A 124 -15.44 6.45 -12.05
N THR A 125 -16.65 6.03 -11.68
CA THR A 125 -17.86 6.26 -12.46
C THR A 125 -18.47 7.64 -12.25
N ASN A 126 -18.05 8.35 -11.21
CA ASN A 126 -18.47 9.72 -10.92
C ASN A 126 -17.58 10.74 -11.66
N ARG A 127 -17.91 10.96 -12.93
CA ARG A 127 -17.18 11.92 -13.79
C ARG A 127 -17.20 13.37 -13.30
N SER A 128 -17.98 13.67 -12.26
CA SER A 128 -18.09 15.01 -11.69
C SER A 128 -17.13 15.22 -10.49
N TYR A 129 -16.40 14.19 -10.08
CA TYR A 129 -15.43 14.37 -9.00
C TYR A 129 -14.29 15.27 -9.48
N PRO A 130 -14.04 16.40 -8.80
CA PRO A 130 -13.07 17.42 -9.24
C PRO A 130 -11.64 16.97 -8.92
N VAL A 131 -11.00 16.29 -9.83
CA VAL A 131 -9.55 16.02 -9.79
C VAL A 131 -8.90 16.63 -11.03
N ASN A 132 -7.74 17.24 -10.87
CA ASN A 132 -7.01 17.76 -12.00
C ASN A 132 -6.61 16.62 -12.94
N HIS A 133 -7.08 16.71 -14.19
CA HIS A 133 -6.91 15.64 -15.17
C HIS A 133 -5.44 15.32 -15.46
N SER A 134 -4.56 16.32 -15.52
CA SER A 134 -3.13 16.09 -15.75
C SER A 134 -2.46 15.39 -14.57
N VAL A 135 -2.85 15.75 -13.33
CA VAL A 135 -2.36 15.08 -12.11
C VAL A 135 -2.87 13.63 -12.06
N PHE A 136 -4.14 13.41 -12.37
CA PHE A 136 -4.69 12.04 -12.45
C PHE A 136 -3.94 11.20 -13.50
N LEU A 137 -3.71 11.73 -14.70
CA LEU A 137 -2.96 11.02 -15.74
C LEU A 137 -1.53 10.69 -15.32
N SER A 138 -0.88 11.54 -14.52
CA SER A 138 0.49 11.29 -14.05
C SER A 138 0.61 10.09 -13.13
N THR A 139 -0.49 9.65 -12.48
CA THR A 139 -0.51 8.43 -11.65
C THR A 139 -0.36 7.15 -12.46
N GLY A 140 -0.63 7.20 -13.77
CA GLY A 140 -0.64 6.04 -14.67
C GLY A 140 -1.79 5.05 -14.42
N GLY A 141 -2.64 5.29 -13.41
CA GLY A 141 -3.74 4.40 -13.03
C GLY A 141 -5.10 4.81 -13.60
N ARG A 142 -6.08 3.90 -13.49
CA ARG A 142 -7.46 4.11 -13.95
C ARG A 142 -8.49 3.66 -12.91
N SER A 143 -8.09 3.58 -11.64
CA SER A 143 -8.91 3.12 -10.52
C SER A 143 -9.24 4.27 -9.56
N ASP A 144 -10.12 3.99 -8.61
CA ASP A 144 -10.40 4.85 -7.47
C ASP A 144 -9.15 5.16 -6.64
N SER A 145 -8.26 4.17 -6.48
CA SER A 145 -6.97 4.35 -5.81
C SER A 145 -6.08 5.36 -6.55
N ALA A 146 -6.13 5.39 -7.89
CA ALA A 146 -5.41 6.39 -8.69
C ALA A 146 -6.00 7.81 -8.50
N ILE A 147 -7.31 7.93 -8.32
CA ILE A 147 -7.96 9.20 -7.98
C ILE A 147 -7.52 9.66 -6.58
N PHE A 148 -7.53 8.76 -5.60
CA PHE A 148 -7.05 9.08 -4.25
C PHE A 148 -5.60 9.57 -4.26
N PHE A 149 -4.73 8.88 -4.99
CA PHE A 149 -3.34 9.30 -5.14
C PHE A 149 -3.25 10.68 -5.82
N ALA A 150 -4.03 10.94 -6.86
CA ALA A 150 -4.06 12.24 -7.53
C ALA A 150 -4.46 13.37 -6.56
N VAL A 151 -5.45 13.16 -5.69
CA VAL A 151 -5.85 14.15 -4.67
C VAL A 151 -4.70 14.44 -3.70
N ILE A 152 -3.95 13.40 -3.26
CA ILE A 152 -2.75 13.60 -2.43
C ILE A 152 -1.72 14.45 -3.18
N LEU A 153 -1.45 14.14 -4.45
CA LEU A 153 -0.50 14.90 -5.28
C LEU A 153 -0.91 16.37 -5.46
N GLU A 154 -2.21 16.65 -5.55
CA GLU A 154 -2.71 18.04 -5.61
C GLU A 154 -2.39 18.81 -4.33
N TYR A 155 -2.64 18.21 -3.15
CA TYR A 155 -2.29 18.84 -1.88
C TYR A 155 -0.79 19.08 -1.73
N ILE A 156 0.05 18.15 -2.20
CA ILE A 156 1.50 18.37 -2.27
C ILE A 156 1.83 19.54 -3.18
N GLY A 157 1.16 19.65 -4.34
CA GLY A 157 1.29 20.76 -5.27
C GLY A 157 0.88 22.12 -4.67
N PHE A 158 0.00 22.12 -3.67
CA PHE A 158 -0.37 23.30 -2.88
C PHE A 158 0.62 23.60 -1.74
N GLY A 159 1.69 22.82 -1.59
CA GLY A 159 2.75 23.03 -0.60
C GLY A 159 2.54 22.34 0.75
N PHE A 160 1.59 21.44 0.87
CA PHE A 160 1.43 20.62 2.08
C PHE A 160 2.58 19.60 2.21
N SER A 161 3.00 19.31 3.44
CA SER A 161 3.88 18.16 3.71
C SER A 161 3.18 16.85 3.33
N LEU A 162 3.95 15.77 3.11
CA LEU A 162 3.39 14.50 2.65
C LEU A 162 2.33 13.96 3.63
N ASP A 163 2.61 13.99 4.95
CA ASP A 163 1.68 13.54 5.98
C ASP A 163 0.41 14.40 6.07
N GLU A 164 0.55 15.71 5.87
CA GLU A 164 -0.61 16.61 5.82
C GLU A 164 -1.43 16.43 4.55
N ALA A 165 -0.77 16.25 3.40
CA ALA A 165 -1.43 16.00 2.13
C ALA A 165 -2.29 14.72 2.17
N VAL A 166 -1.76 13.64 2.75
CA VAL A 166 -2.52 12.39 2.97
C VAL A 166 -3.73 12.64 3.87
N ALA A 167 -3.54 13.36 4.99
CA ALA A 167 -4.63 13.67 5.91
C ALA A 167 -5.73 14.52 5.25
N GLN A 168 -5.35 15.55 4.47
CA GLN A 168 -6.31 16.42 3.78
C GLN A 168 -7.08 15.68 2.70
N ALA A 169 -6.39 14.84 1.91
CA ALA A 169 -7.05 14.03 0.88
C ALA A 169 -8.12 13.10 1.49
N VAL A 170 -7.83 12.48 2.64
CA VAL A 170 -8.82 11.63 3.34
C VAL A 170 -9.98 12.48 3.86
N ARG A 171 -9.73 13.64 4.47
CA ARG A 171 -10.80 14.52 4.96
C ARG A 171 -11.72 14.99 3.82
N GLU A 172 -11.16 15.35 2.68
CA GLU A 172 -11.91 15.77 1.50
C GLU A 172 -12.76 14.62 0.94
N LEU A 173 -12.13 13.47 0.65
CA LEU A 173 -12.83 12.32 0.07
C LEU A 173 -13.94 11.79 0.99
N ARG A 174 -13.74 11.80 2.30
CA ARG A 174 -14.76 11.40 3.29
C ARG A 174 -16.01 12.28 3.28
N GLN A 175 -15.94 13.52 2.83
CA GLN A 175 -17.13 14.35 2.69
C GLN A 175 -18.12 13.78 1.69
N ALA A 176 -17.62 13.24 0.58
CA ALA A 176 -18.42 12.65 -0.49
C ALA A 176 -18.60 11.13 -0.33
N TYR A 177 -17.62 10.44 0.26
CA TYR A 177 -17.53 8.98 0.38
C TYR A 177 -17.23 8.55 1.83
N PRO A 178 -18.12 8.82 2.80
CA PRO A 178 -17.82 8.70 4.23
C PRO A 178 -17.66 7.25 4.73
N LYS A 179 -18.12 6.26 3.96
CA LYS A 179 -18.08 4.85 4.34
C LYS A 179 -16.93 4.07 3.68
N SER A 180 -16.18 4.73 2.81
CA SER A 180 -15.06 4.14 2.10
C SER A 180 -13.86 3.88 3.02
N SER A 181 -13.05 2.88 2.67
CA SER A 181 -11.76 2.65 3.33
C SER A 181 -10.68 3.43 2.60
N TYR A 182 -9.85 4.11 3.36
CA TYR A 182 -8.71 4.89 2.88
C TYR A 182 -7.38 4.36 3.46
N ASN A 183 -7.35 3.09 3.87
CA ASN A 183 -6.11 2.45 4.30
C ASN A 183 -5.09 2.53 3.16
N CYS A 184 -3.97 3.19 3.40
CA CYS A 184 -2.98 3.38 2.35
C CYS A 184 -1.56 3.43 2.89
N MET A 185 -0.62 3.18 1.99
CA MET A 185 0.79 3.46 2.25
C MET A 185 1.35 4.29 1.11
N ILE A 186 2.17 5.26 1.45
CA ILE A 186 2.85 6.13 0.49
C ILE A 186 4.31 6.27 0.89
N GLN A 187 5.20 6.14 -0.08
CA GLN A 187 6.64 6.17 0.13
C GLN A 187 7.30 7.18 -0.78
N SER A 188 8.14 8.03 -0.20
CA SER A 188 9.15 8.85 -0.86
C SER A 188 10.53 8.25 -0.60
N GLU A 189 11.59 8.86 -1.16
CA GLU A 189 12.96 8.49 -0.83
C GLU A 189 13.27 8.63 0.68
N ASP A 190 12.71 9.64 1.35
CA ASP A 190 13.04 10.00 2.72
C ASP A 190 12.14 9.37 3.77
N GLN A 191 10.88 9.12 3.44
CA GLN A 191 9.90 8.68 4.42
C GLN A 191 8.84 7.77 3.81
N LEU A 192 8.27 6.98 4.70
CA LEU A 192 7.14 6.13 4.45
C LEU A 192 6.02 6.50 5.42
N ILE A 193 4.80 6.59 4.90
CA ILE A 193 3.59 6.79 5.68
C ILE A 193 2.66 5.60 5.47
N ALA A 194 2.21 5.00 6.56
CA ALA A 194 1.13 4.02 6.57
C ALA A 194 -0.05 4.58 7.36
N LEU A 195 -1.20 4.73 6.73
CA LEU A 195 -2.41 5.26 7.34
C LEU A 195 -3.47 4.17 7.48
N CYS A 196 -3.95 3.96 8.70
CA CYS A 196 -5.19 3.24 8.97
C CYS A 196 -6.35 4.24 8.96
N ALA A 197 -7.21 4.14 7.97
CA ALA A 197 -8.40 4.96 7.82
C ALA A 197 -9.54 4.09 7.26
N ALA A 198 -9.78 2.97 7.94
CA ALA A 198 -10.84 2.03 7.61
C ALA A 198 -12.20 2.71 7.69
N GLY A 199 -13.05 2.51 6.69
CA GLY A 199 -14.42 2.99 6.71
C GLY A 199 -15.21 2.42 7.89
N ARG A 200 -16.37 3.00 8.15
CA ARG A 200 -17.26 2.57 9.25
C ARG A 200 -18.02 1.28 8.95
N GLU A 201 -17.93 0.77 7.72
CA GLU A 201 -18.64 -0.44 7.32
C GLU A 201 -17.85 -1.70 7.67
N LYS A 202 -18.58 -2.75 7.97
CA LYS A 202 -18.03 -4.10 8.14
C LYS A 202 -17.39 -4.56 6.82
N THR A 203 -16.53 -5.55 6.91
CA THR A 203 -16.02 -6.25 5.73
C THR A 203 -17.17 -6.68 4.83
N SER A 204 -17.04 -6.45 3.52
CA SER A 204 -18.11 -6.76 2.59
C SER A 204 -18.42 -8.26 2.60
N PRO A 205 -19.70 -8.67 2.46
CA PRO A 205 -20.08 -10.08 2.39
C PRO A 205 -19.28 -10.85 1.33
N ARG A 206 -18.99 -10.22 0.20
CA ARG A 206 -18.21 -10.84 -0.87
C ARG A 206 -16.78 -11.21 -0.44
N ILE A 207 -16.12 -10.36 0.35
CA ILE A 207 -14.81 -10.68 0.90
C ILE A 207 -14.89 -11.83 1.89
N VAL A 208 -15.92 -11.83 2.76
CA VAL A 208 -16.15 -12.94 3.69
C VAL A 208 -16.33 -14.24 2.93
N GLU A 209 -17.20 -14.28 1.90
CA GLU A 209 -17.40 -15.45 1.05
C GLU A 209 -16.10 -15.95 0.42
N ILE A 210 -15.29 -15.05 -0.14
CA ILE A 210 -13.99 -15.41 -0.73
C ILE A 210 -13.08 -16.05 0.32
N TYR A 211 -12.96 -15.44 1.49
CA TYR A 211 -12.12 -16.01 2.56
C TYR A 211 -12.65 -17.36 3.07
N ASP A 212 -13.97 -17.54 3.15
CA ASP A 212 -14.61 -18.80 3.52
C ASP A 212 -14.31 -19.92 2.51
N GLU A 213 -14.29 -19.61 1.21
CA GLU A 213 -13.92 -20.58 0.16
C GLU A 213 -12.52 -21.17 0.36
N TYR A 214 -11.62 -20.45 1.01
CA TYR A 214 -10.26 -20.88 1.34
C TYR A 214 -10.11 -21.35 2.81
N GLY A 215 -11.21 -21.51 3.54
CA GLY A 215 -11.19 -21.95 4.94
C GLY A 215 -10.60 -20.90 5.92
N ARG A 216 -10.60 -19.62 5.54
CA ARG A 216 -10.03 -18.51 6.31
C ARG A 216 -11.07 -17.44 6.68
N GLY A 217 -12.34 -17.80 6.77
CA GLY A 217 -13.44 -16.85 7.04
C GLY A 217 -13.28 -16.02 8.29
N GLU A 218 -12.72 -16.61 9.36
CA GLU A 218 -12.44 -15.85 10.60
C GLU A 218 -11.47 -14.70 10.36
N GLN A 219 -10.51 -14.81 9.44
CA GLN A 219 -9.55 -13.77 9.11
C GLN A 219 -10.17 -12.61 8.33
N ALA A 220 -11.33 -12.83 7.69
CA ALA A 220 -12.05 -11.76 6.99
C ALA A 220 -12.50 -10.63 7.91
N ALA A 221 -12.71 -10.90 9.20
CA ALA A 221 -13.08 -9.87 10.18
C ALA A 221 -11.98 -8.81 10.33
N ASP A 222 -10.73 -9.22 10.18
CA ASP A 222 -9.54 -8.39 10.32
C ASP A 222 -9.08 -7.75 9.00
N TYR A 223 -9.80 -7.96 7.91
CA TYR A 223 -9.42 -7.54 6.54
C TYR A 223 -8.98 -6.07 6.41
N ARG A 224 -9.45 -5.18 7.26
CA ARG A 224 -9.11 -3.75 7.25
C ARG A 224 -8.27 -3.31 8.45
N VAL A 225 -7.94 -4.23 9.34
CA VAL A 225 -7.10 -3.92 10.50
C VAL A 225 -5.66 -3.78 10.02
N MET A 226 -5.01 -2.71 10.42
CA MET A 226 -3.58 -2.54 10.21
C MET A 226 -2.84 -2.73 11.52
N ARG A 227 -1.71 -3.40 11.45
CA ARG A 227 -0.84 -3.64 12.60
C ARG A 227 0.60 -3.27 12.26
N TYR A 228 1.38 -2.94 13.27
CA TYR A 228 2.79 -2.62 13.10
C TYR A 228 3.64 -3.27 14.19
N ARG A 229 4.91 -3.47 13.84
CA ARG A 229 5.92 -3.95 14.77
C ARG A 229 7.22 -3.18 14.54
N GLU A 230 7.85 -2.77 15.64
CA GLU A 230 9.21 -2.23 15.61
C GLU A 230 10.20 -3.35 15.27
N LEU A 231 11.12 -3.05 14.37
CA LEU A 231 12.28 -3.89 14.09
C LEU A 231 13.43 -3.43 14.96
N ARG A 232 14.22 -4.39 15.46
CA ARG A 232 15.39 -4.11 16.27
C ARG A 232 16.59 -4.80 15.68
N ASP A 233 17.75 -4.14 15.77
CA ASP A 233 19.04 -4.72 15.39
C ASP A 233 19.54 -5.72 16.44
N ASP A 234 20.71 -6.33 16.19
CA ASP A 234 21.36 -7.29 17.08
C ASP A 234 21.73 -6.70 18.45
N ASN A 235 21.83 -5.37 18.57
CA ASN A 235 22.10 -4.66 19.82
C ASN A 235 20.81 -4.32 20.58
N GLY A 236 19.64 -4.55 19.98
CA GLY A 236 18.33 -4.19 20.51
C GLY A 236 17.91 -2.76 20.24
N ASP A 237 18.67 -2.02 19.45
CA ASP A 237 18.31 -0.67 19.01
C ASP A 237 17.25 -0.70 17.90
N SER A 238 16.46 0.37 17.80
CA SER A 238 15.43 0.50 16.76
C SER A 238 16.06 0.56 15.38
N ALA A 239 15.74 -0.43 14.54
CA ALA A 239 16.25 -0.55 13.17
C ALA A 239 15.19 -0.20 12.11
N GLY A 240 13.92 -0.06 12.52
CA GLY A 240 12.84 0.25 11.60
C GLY A 240 11.47 -0.13 12.11
N VAL A 241 10.50 -0.13 11.20
CA VAL A 241 9.13 -0.55 11.47
C VAL A 241 8.57 -1.32 10.27
N VAL A 242 7.84 -2.37 10.55
CA VAL A 242 7.00 -3.05 9.57
C VAL A 242 5.55 -2.76 9.87
N VAL A 243 4.78 -2.46 8.83
CA VAL A 243 3.32 -2.25 8.91
C VAL A 243 2.66 -3.16 7.91
N SER A 244 1.63 -3.87 8.34
CA SER A 244 0.87 -4.74 7.45
C SER A 244 -0.62 -4.60 7.71
N SER A 245 -1.43 -4.65 6.66
CA SER A 245 -2.84 -4.96 6.81
C SER A 245 -3.01 -6.46 7.06
N SER A 246 -4.14 -6.84 7.61
CA SER A 246 -4.38 -8.19 8.10
C SER A 246 -4.33 -9.28 7.01
N GLY A 247 -4.37 -10.53 7.44
CA GLY A 247 -4.52 -11.70 6.58
C GLY A 247 -3.59 -12.85 6.95
N TYR A 248 -2.66 -12.66 7.87
CA TYR A 248 -1.81 -13.69 8.46
C TYR A 248 -1.63 -13.43 9.96
N GLU A 249 -1.09 -14.40 10.67
CA GLU A 249 -0.89 -14.27 12.12
C GLU A 249 0.10 -13.13 12.44
N GLN A 250 -0.35 -12.22 13.29
CA GLN A 250 0.40 -11.04 13.72
C GLN A 250 0.42 -10.97 15.26
N GLU A 251 0.72 -12.11 15.90
CA GLU A 251 0.83 -12.17 17.35
C GLU A 251 1.93 -11.21 17.84
N GLY A 252 1.58 -10.45 18.87
CA GLY A 252 2.51 -9.46 19.47
C GLY A 252 2.71 -8.18 18.64
N TRP A 253 1.96 -7.98 17.56
CA TRP A 253 1.97 -6.72 16.83
C TRP A 253 1.04 -5.70 17.47
N ASN A 254 1.41 -4.43 17.39
CA ASN A 254 0.56 -3.33 17.83
C ASN A 254 -0.51 -3.03 16.79
N VAL A 255 -1.72 -2.72 17.22
CA VAL A 255 -2.78 -2.25 16.32
C VAL A 255 -2.52 -0.79 15.98
N LEU A 256 -2.60 -0.45 14.70
CA LEU A 256 -2.67 0.93 14.24
C LEU A 256 -4.14 1.36 14.30
N GLU A 257 -4.43 2.31 15.17
CA GLU A 257 -5.81 2.76 15.42
C GLU A 257 -6.43 3.43 14.19
N ASN A 258 -7.75 3.39 14.09
CA ASN A 258 -8.43 4.10 13.01
C ASN A 258 -8.14 5.61 13.07
N ASP A 259 -7.90 6.20 11.91
CA ASP A 259 -7.50 7.61 11.77
C ASP A 259 -6.12 7.92 12.38
N GLN A 260 -5.26 6.91 12.44
CA GLN A 260 -3.87 7.03 12.87
C GLN A 260 -2.92 6.65 11.74
N MET A 261 -1.82 7.37 11.63
CA MET A 261 -0.74 7.07 10.70
C MET A 261 0.58 6.85 11.43
N ILE A 262 1.40 5.97 10.87
CA ILE A 262 2.83 5.86 11.13
C ILE A 262 3.55 6.70 10.07
N ILE A 263 4.53 7.48 10.51
CA ILE A 263 5.46 8.23 9.67
C ILE A 263 6.85 7.72 10.02
N ALA A 264 7.44 6.95 9.12
CA ALA A 264 8.76 6.34 9.30
C ALA A 264 9.79 6.99 8.39
N SER A 265 11.02 7.10 8.88
CA SER A 265 12.17 7.59 8.12
C SER A 265 12.87 6.44 7.40
N ASN A 266 12.94 6.52 6.07
CA ASN A 266 13.73 5.57 5.25
C ASN A 266 15.25 5.76 5.38
N ARG A 267 15.70 6.81 6.11
CA ARG A 267 17.13 7.12 6.31
C ARG A 267 17.70 6.48 7.56
N ASN A 268 16.91 6.37 8.63
CA ASN A 268 17.41 5.94 9.94
C ASN A 268 16.44 5.02 10.70
N GLY A 269 15.37 4.55 10.09
CA GLY A 269 14.43 3.62 10.69
C GLY A 269 13.54 4.18 11.81
N THR A 270 13.72 5.44 12.23
CA THR A 270 12.87 6.03 13.28
C THR A 270 11.45 6.24 12.79
N TYR A 271 10.48 6.13 13.68
CA TYR A 271 9.08 6.38 13.34
C TYR A 271 8.32 7.13 14.45
N ARG A 272 7.21 7.71 14.08
CA ARG A 272 6.26 8.35 15.00
C ARG A 272 4.82 8.08 14.57
N LEU A 273 3.92 8.13 15.55
CA LEU A 273 2.47 8.04 15.34
C LEU A 273 1.86 9.44 15.28
N ARG A 274 0.82 9.58 14.45
CA ARG A 274 0.04 10.81 14.31
C ARG A 274 -1.42 10.47 14.01
N SER A 275 -2.36 11.15 14.66
CA SER A 275 -3.79 11.12 14.28
C SER A 275 -4.11 12.15 13.19
N ILE A 276 -5.11 11.87 12.33
CA ILE A 276 -5.55 12.73 11.23
C ILE A 276 -6.86 13.45 11.54
#